data_39e98d40471e4afcf36eb8599639bb8b
#
_entry.id   39e98d40471e4afcf36eb8599639bb8b
#
_cell.length_a   1.000
_cell.length_b   1.000
_cell.length_c   1.000
_cell.angle_alpha   90.00
_cell.angle_beta   90.00
_cell.angle_gamma   90.00
#
_symmetry.space_group_name_H-M   'P 1'
#
loop_
_entity.id
_entity.type
_entity.pdbx_description
1 polymer ?
#
loop_
_entity_poly.entity_id
_entity_poly.type
_entity_poly.pdbx_seq_one_letter_code
_entity_poly.pdbx_strand_id
1 'polypeptide(L)'
;FYIKNSSSNGNSSPYLDYFEIDYGRELTFADNYDFTSPVVGQDVRFTLSGNQSESEYLWDISNLANPTLLEISETGFVNISLSGDSLSRFTLFDTNTLPTIVDLELKDSHEFTYLRNSGVQVDYIMIAPNEFENELNDLGTLRSPAIFAGIETIYNEFSAGNKDPMAIRSFVQWTQ
;
A
#
# COMPACT_ATOMS: atom_id res chain seq x y z
N PHE A 1 13.22 17.72 17.27
CA PHE A 1 11.98 17.99 16.55
C PHE A 1 10.96 18.58 17.49
N TYR A 2 10.32 19.69 17.13
CA TYR A 2 9.41 20.40 18.01
C TYR A 2 8.13 20.78 17.28
N ILE A 3 6.99 20.24 17.69
CA ILE A 3 5.67 20.60 17.16
C ILE A 3 4.95 21.46 18.19
N LYS A 4 4.60 22.69 17.81
CA LYS A 4 3.83 23.60 18.66
C LYS A 4 2.42 23.74 18.11
N ASN A 5 1.43 23.33 18.89
CA ASN A 5 0.04 23.67 18.63
C ASN A 5 -0.35 24.93 19.43
N SER A 6 -1.02 25.86 18.76
CA SER A 6 -1.59 27.03 19.44
C SER A 6 -3.00 27.29 18.91
N SER A 7 -3.98 27.34 19.82
CA SER A 7 -5.35 27.73 19.47
C SER A 7 -5.78 28.93 20.32
N SER A 8 -6.62 29.77 19.76
CA SER A 8 -7.11 30.98 20.43
C SER A 8 -8.01 30.68 21.65
N ASN A 9 -8.58 29.48 21.72
CA ASN A 9 -9.51 29.06 22.77
C ASN A 9 -8.96 27.92 23.65
N GLY A 10 -7.73 27.47 23.42
CA GLY A 10 -7.09 26.42 24.22
C GLY A 10 -7.62 24.99 24.05
N ASN A 11 -8.62 24.78 23.18
CA ASN A 11 -9.36 23.51 23.05
C ASN A 11 -9.02 22.73 21.78
N SER A 12 -7.87 22.97 21.12
CA SER A 12 -7.48 22.16 19.98
C SER A 12 -6.51 21.06 20.38
N SER A 13 -6.83 19.82 19.99
CA SER A 13 -5.95 18.66 20.13
C SER A 13 -5.45 18.28 18.72
N PRO A 14 -4.17 18.48 18.42
CA PRO A 14 -3.62 18.03 17.14
C PRO A 14 -3.42 16.51 17.21
N TYR A 15 -3.68 15.86 16.09
CA TYR A 15 -3.34 14.46 15.87
C TYR A 15 -2.20 14.42 14.86
N LEU A 16 -1.08 13.79 15.24
CA LEU A 16 0.00 13.48 14.33
C LEU A 16 -0.28 12.10 13.75
N ASP A 17 -0.55 12.04 12.46
CA ASP A 17 -0.79 10.77 11.77
C ASP A 17 0.52 10.02 11.57
N TYR A 18 1.45 10.62 10.85
CA TYR A 18 2.80 10.09 10.68
C TYR A 18 3.80 11.20 10.40
N PHE A 19 5.08 10.86 10.47
CA PHE A 19 6.17 11.68 9.94
C PHE A 19 7.18 10.79 9.22
N GLU A 20 7.80 11.31 8.20
CA GLU A 20 8.86 10.67 7.45
C GLU A 20 10.20 11.32 7.72
N ILE A 21 11.25 10.51 7.74
CA ILE A 21 12.63 10.98 7.82
C ILE A 21 13.44 10.25 6.77
N ASP A 22 13.94 10.99 5.79
CA ASP A 22 14.90 10.49 4.82
C ASP A 22 16.32 10.71 5.35
N TYR A 23 17.11 9.64 5.33
CA TYR A 23 18.51 9.69 5.77
C TYR A 23 19.38 8.72 4.97
N GLY A 24 20.66 9.09 4.82
CA GLY A 24 21.65 8.18 4.25
C GLY A 24 22.13 7.16 5.28
N ARG A 25 22.19 5.89 4.89
CA ARG A 25 22.79 4.82 5.71
C ARG A 25 23.73 3.97 4.89
N GLU A 26 24.64 3.28 5.57
CA GLU A 26 25.41 2.20 4.96
C GLU A 26 24.50 0.99 4.76
N LEU A 27 24.67 0.32 3.62
CA LEU A 27 23.96 -0.92 3.32
C LEU A 27 24.74 -2.08 3.94
N THR A 28 24.10 -2.83 4.84
CA THR A 28 24.71 -3.96 5.55
C THR A 28 23.85 -5.19 5.42
N PHE A 29 24.47 -6.36 5.27
CA PHE A 29 23.79 -7.63 5.45
C PHE A 29 23.32 -7.81 6.90
N ALA A 30 22.44 -8.76 7.15
CA ALA A 30 21.81 -9.08 8.42
C ALA A 30 20.69 -8.13 8.90
N ASP A 31 20.35 -7.11 8.13
CA ASP A 31 19.23 -6.22 8.40
C ASP A 31 18.19 -6.30 7.28
N ASN A 32 16.91 -6.21 7.64
CA ASN A 32 15.82 -6.07 6.65
C ASN A 32 15.44 -4.60 6.54
N TYR A 33 15.50 -4.06 5.34
CA TYR A 33 15.11 -2.67 5.10
C TYR A 33 14.88 -2.36 3.64
N ASP A 34 14.04 -1.36 3.41
CA ASP A 34 13.85 -0.73 2.11
C ASP A 34 14.75 0.50 1.99
N PHE A 35 15.20 0.76 0.78
CA PHE A 35 15.96 1.97 0.45
C PHE A 35 15.67 2.42 -0.98
N THR A 36 16.01 3.66 -1.27
CA THR A 36 15.88 4.23 -2.62
C THR A 36 17.22 4.55 -3.22
N SER A 37 17.28 4.59 -4.56
CA SER A 37 18.48 5.07 -5.25
C SER A 37 18.75 6.54 -4.90
N PRO A 38 20.01 6.95 -4.78
CA PRO A 38 20.36 8.34 -4.53
C PRO A 38 20.18 9.25 -5.75
N VAL A 39 20.03 8.66 -6.93
CA VAL A 39 19.95 9.35 -8.23
C VAL A 39 18.93 8.68 -9.14
N VAL A 40 18.53 9.37 -10.18
CA VAL A 40 17.66 8.88 -11.25
C VAL A 40 18.42 8.75 -12.57
N GLY A 41 18.05 7.77 -13.39
CA GLY A 41 18.53 7.64 -14.77
C GLY A 41 20.04 7.49 -14.93
N GLN A 42 20.75 6.96 -13.94
CA GLN A 42 22.19 6.77 -13.96
C GLN A 42 22.59 5.37 -13.49
N ASP A 43 23.75 4.91 -13.92
CA ASP A 43 24.31 3.68 -13.39
C ASP A 43 24.83 3.92 -11.97
N VAL A 44 24.43 3.05 -11.05
CA VAL A 44 24.87 3.09 -9.65
C VAL A 44 25.48 1.77 -9.24
N ARG A 45 26.46 1.86 -8.36
CA ARG A 45 27.02 0.71 -7.66
C ARG A 45 26.67 0.81 -6.19
N PHE A 46 25.90 -0.15 -5.70
CA PHE A 46 25.71 -0.32 -4.27
C PHE A 46 26.79 -1.25 -3.73
N THR A 47 27.28 -0.93 -2.54
CA THR A 47 28.22 -1.77 -1.77
C THR A 47 27.52 -2.18 -0.50
N LEU A 48 27.40 -3.48 -0.29
CA LEU A 48 26.84 -4.06 0.93
C LEU A 48 28.01 -4.55 1.79
N SER A 49 28.06 -4.11 3.03
CA SER A 49 29.08 -4.54 3.99
C SER A 49 28.61 -5.74 4.80
N GLY A 50 29.54 -6.54 5.28
CA GLY A 50 29.27 -7.78 6.00
C GLY A 50 29.37 -9.01 5.11
N ASN A 51 29.01 -10.16 5.66
CA ASN A 51 29.00 -11.43 4.94
C ASN A 51 27.57 -11.76 4.54
N GLN A 52 27.33 -11.89 3.25
CA GLN A 52 26.06 -12.37 2.74
C GLN A 52 25.80 -13.81 3.20
N SER A 53 24.60 -14.09 3.71
CA SER A 53 24.12 -15.46 3.92
C SER A 53 23.35 -15.94 2.69
N GLU A 54 23.17 -17.25 2.56
CA GLU A 54 22.38 -17.86 1.46
C GLU A 54 20.90 -17.48 1.51
N SER A 55 20.42 -16.96 2.63
CA SER A 55 19.03 -16.56 2.86
C SER A 55 18.77 -15.07 2.60
N GLU A 56 19.81 -14.27 2.30
CA GLU A 56 19.69 -12.84 2.08
C GLU A 56 19.57 -12.50 0.60
N TYR A 57 18.55 -11.71 0.29
CA TYR A 57 18.19 -11.34 -1.07
C TYR A 57 18.03 -9.83 -1.21
N LEU A 58 18.45 -9.30 -2.35
CA LEU A 58 18.20 -7.92 -2.76
C LEU A 58 17.27 -7.91 -3.95
N TRP A 59 16.17 -7.19 -3.83
CA TRP A 59 15.18 -7.05 -4.88
C TRP A 59 15.00 -5.60 -5.30
N ASP A 60 14.85 -5.38 -6.59
CA ASP A 60 14.31 -4.14 -7.14
C ASP A 60 12.78 -4.23 -7.07
N ILE A 61 12.18 -3.35 -6.28
CA ILE A 61 10.74 -3.24 -6.04
C ILE A 61 10.16 -1.94 -6.60
N SER A 62 10.86 -1.29 -7.52
CA SER A 62 10.36 -0.08 -8.20
C SER A 62 9.03 -0.32 -8.89
N ASN A 63 8.84 -1.52 -9.43
CA ASN A 63 7.56 -2.01 -9.92
C ASN A 63 7.08 -3.19 -9.06
N LEU A 64 6.21 -2.91 -8.10
CA LEU A 64 5.67 -3.93 -7.20
C LEU A 64 4.90 -5.06 -7.89
N ALA A 65 4.36 -4.81 -9.10
CA ALA A 65 3.69 -5.85 -9.88
C ALA A 65 4.68 -6.81 -10.58
N ASN A 66 5.94 -6.40 -10.72
CA ASN A 66 6.98 -7.21 -11.34
C ASN A 66 8.34 -6.93 -10.68
N PRO A 67 8.54 -7.38 -9.43
CA PRO A 67 9.80 -7.20 -8.72
C PRO A 67 10.91 -8.05 -9.36
N THR A 68 12.15 -7.58 -9.31
CA THR A 68 13.29 -8.25 -9.93
C THR A 68 14.35 -8.56 -8.89
N LEU A 69 14.77 -9.84 -8.83
CA LEU A 69 15.90 -10.25 -8.00
C LEU A 69 17.20 -9.72 -8.60
N LEU A 70 18.02 -9.11 -7.76
CA LEU A 70 19.32 -8.58 -8.13
C LEU A 70 20.45 -9.52 -7.66
N GLU A 71 21.37 -9.83 -8.56
CA GLU A 71 22.54 -10.63 -8.21
C GLU A 71 23.57 -9.78 -7.46
N ILE A 72 23.94 -10.24 -6.29
CA ILE A 72 25.01 -9.65 -5.49
C ILE A 72 26.32 -10.40 -5.80
N SER A 73 27.36 -9.68 -6.16
CA SER A 73 28.66 -10.29 -6.41
C SER A 73 29.26 -10.86 -5.12
N GLU A 74 30.17 -11.82 -5.24
CA GLU A 74 30.91 -12.41 -4.10
C GLU A 74 31.64 -11.36 -3.24
N THR A 75 31.86 -10.17 -3.78
CA THR A 75 32.51 -9.04 -3.09
C THR A 75 31.51 -8.03 -2.54
N GLY A 76 30.20 -8.36 -2.51
CA GLY A 76 29.16 -7.49 -1.96
C GLY A 76 28.78 -6.29 -2.83
N PHE A 77 29.07 -6.33 -4.15
CA PHE A 77 28.70 -5.25 -5.07
C PHE A 77 27.47 -5.61 -5.91
N VAL A 78 26.62 -4.63 -6.12
CA VAL A 78 25.54 -4.68 -7.10
C VAL A 78 25.65 -3.48 -8.03
N ASN A 79 25.76 -3.74 -9.34
CA ASN A 79 25.73 -2.70 -10.35
C ASN A 79 24.33 -2.65 -10.97
N ILE A 80 23.72 -1.49 -10.99
CA ILE A 80 22.35 -1.31 -11.47
C ILE A 80 22.33 -0.14 -12.45
N SER A 81 21.78 -0.39 -13.63
CA SER A 81 21.45 0.67 -14.58
C SER A 81 20.05 1.18 -14.30
N LEU A 82 19.98 2.37 -13.72
CA LEU A 82 18.70 3.00 -13.41
C LEU A 82 18.12 3.64 -14.67
N SER A 83 16.90 3.26 -15.00
CA SER A 83 16.15 3.85 -16.10
C SER A 83 14.90 4.54 -15.57
N GLY A 84 14.57 5.71 -16.11
CA GLY A 84 13.37 6.45 -15.74
C GLY A 84 13.64 7.76 -15.00
N ASP A 85 12.57 8.47 -14.73
CA ASP A 85 12.57 9.82 -14.16
C ASP A 85 12.26 9.83 -12.64
N SER A 86 12.16 8.66 -12.02
CA SER A 86 11.88 8.50 -10.59
C SER A 86 12.97 7.70 -9.89
N LEU A 87 13.09 7.87 -8.58
CA LEU A 87 14.01 7.07 -7.76
C LEU A 87 13.55 5.61 -7.75
N SER A 88 14.49 4.70 -7.99
CA SER A 88 14.24 3.26 -7.87
C SER A 88 14.22 2.84 -6.40
N ARG A 89 13.39 1.85 -6.09
CA ARG A 89 13.23 1.31 -4.73
C ARG A 89 13.74 -0.11 -4.67
N PHE A 90 14.42 -0.40 -3.60
CA PHE A 90 15.03 -1.71 -3.34
C PHE A 90 14.65 -2.20 -1.96
N THR A 91 14.62 -3.52 -1.80
CA THR A 91 14.49 -4.17 -0.49
C THR A 91 15.58 -5.21 -0.30
N LEU A 92 16.26 -5.14 0.84
CA LEU A 92 17.18 -6.17 1.32
C LEU A 92 16.48 -6.92 2.46
N PHE A 93 16.46 -8.23 2.41
CA PHE A 93 15.85 -9.04 3.45
C PHE A 93 16.48 -10.42 3.58
N ASP A 94 16.39 -10.96 4.79
CA ASP A 94 16.72 -12.35 5.11
C ASP A 94 15.44 -13.18 5.24
N THR A 95 15.32 -14.23 4.44
CA THR A 95 14.14 -15.11 4.47
C THR A 95 13.93 -15.81 5.80
N ASN A 96 14.98 -16.00 6.61
CA ASN A 96 14.86 -16.57 7.94
C ASN A 96 14.18 -15.65 8.96
N THR A 97 14.15 -14.35 8.66
CA THR A 97 13.56 -13.33 9.55
C THR A 97 12.16 -12.89 9.10
N LEU A 98 11.70 -13.38 7.94
CA LEU A 98 10.36 -13.06 7.46
C LEU A 98 9.31 -13.66 8.41
N PRO A 99 8.22 -12.93 8.70
CA PRO A 99 7.15 -13.46 9.51
C PRO A 99 6.53 -14.67 8.82
N THR A 100 6.37 -15.76 9.55
CA THR A 100 5.65 -16.93 9.06
C THR A 100 4.17 -16.57 8.98
N ILE A 101 3.57 -16.79 7.81
CA ILE A 101 2.11 -16.69 7.67
C ILE A 101 1.52 -17.87 8.40
N VAL A 102 0.92 -17.63 9.57
CA VAL A 102 0.42 -18.68 10.47
C VAL A 102 -0.98 -19.11 10.07
N ASP A 103 -1.80 -18.19 9.57
CA ASP A 103 -3.17 -18.45 9.15
C ASP A 103 -3.48 -17.69 7.84
N LEU A 104 -3.81 -18.48 6.79
CA LEU A 104 -4.46 -17.97 5.61
C LEU A 104 -5.93 -18.37 5.70
N GLU A 105 -6.78 -17.41 6.02
CA GLU A 105 -8.23 -17.62 5.97
C GLU A 105 -8.72 -17.34 4.55
N LEU A 106 -9.30 -18.35 3.92
CA LEU A 106 -9.99 -18.15 2.65
C LEU A 106 -11.31 -17.43 2.93
N LYS A 107 -11.42 -16.19 2.53
CA LYS A 107 -12.70 -15.48 2.56
C LYS A 107 -13.68 -16.09 1.57
N ASP A 108 -14.89 -16.38 2.03
CA ASP A 108 -15.94 -16.91 1.14
C ASP A 108 -16.21 -15.89 0.03
N SER A 109 -16.40 -16.39 -1.18
CA SER A 109 -16.73 -15.55 -2.35
C SER A 109 -17.99 -14.70 -2.16
N HIS A 110 -18.86 -15.06 -1.22
CA HIS A 110 -20.05 -14.28 -0.84
C HIS A 110 -19.72 -12.99 -0.10
N GLU A 111 -18.54 -12.88 0.52
CA GLU A 111 -18.07 -11.64 1.14
C GLU A 111 -17.58 -10.61 0.12
N PHE A 112 -17.34 -11.05 -1.11
CA PHE A 112 -17.01 -10.18 -2.24
C PHE A 112 -18.28 -9.92 -3.04
N THR A 113 -19.08 -8.97 -2.62
CA THR A 113 -20.18 -8.45 -3.45
C THR A 113 -19.54 -7.71 -4.62
N TYR A 114 -19.76 -8.22 -5.81
CA TYR A 114 -19.13 -7.71 -7.02
C TYR A 114 -19.75 -6.37 -7.46
N LEU A 115 -19.33 -5.28 -6.85
CA LEU A 115 -19.75 -3.94 -7.27
C LEU A 115 -19.40 -3.71 -8.75
N ARG A 116 -18.25 -4.21 -9.18
CA ARG A 116 -17.78 -4.08 -10.58
C ARG A 116 -18.59 -4.90 -11.59
N ASN A 117 -19.28 -5.94 -11.13
CA ASN A 117 -20.07 -6.81 -12.00
C ASN A 117 -21.55 -6.41 -12.05
N SER A 118 -21.98 -5.42 -11.31
CA SER A 118 -23.41 -5.13 -11.18
C SER A 118 -24.04 -4.73 -12.51
N GLY A 119 -23.31 -4.09 -13.43
CA GLY A 119 -23.84 -3.67 -14.73
C GLY A 119 -25.15 -2.86 -14.62
N VAL A 120 -25.51 -2.45 -13.41
CA VAL A 120 -26.75 -1.80 -13.08
C VAL A 120 -26.58 -0.30 -13.22
N GLN A 121 -27.39 0.31 -14.07
CA GLN A 121 -27.44 1.75 -14.16
C GLN A 121 -28.29 2.28 -13.00
N VAL A 122 -27.74 3.17 -12.18
CA VAL A 122 -28.41 3.74 -11.02
C VAL A 122 -28.25 5.26 -11.00
N ASP A 123 -29.25 5.94 -10.41
CA ASP A 123 -29.24 7.39 -10.25
C ASP A 123 -28.66 7.80 -8.88
N TYR A 124 -28.65 6.88 -7.93
CA TYR A 124 -28.17 7.11 -6.58
C TYR A 124 -27.28 5.98 -6.09
N ILE A 125 -26.16 6.37 -5.49
CA ILE A 125 -25.23 5.46 -4.82
C ILE A 125 -25.21 5.86 -3.34
N MET A 126 -25.48 4.89 -2.47
CA MET A 126 -25.40 5.07 -1.02
C MET A 126 -24.18 4.33 -0.50
N ILE A 127 -23.23 5.06 0.08
CA ILE A 127 -22.01 4.50 0.66
C ILE A 127 -22.09 4.64 2.17
N ALA A 128 -22.05 3.51 2.88
CA ALA A 128 -22.04 3.48 4.33
C ALA A 128 -21.43 2.16 4.85
N PRO A 129 -21.10 2.06 6.14
CA PRO A 129 -20.77 0.78 6.77
C PRO A 129 -21.84 -0.28 6.52
N ASN A 130 -21.42 -1.53 6.32
CA ASN A 130 -22.32 -2.63 5.95
C ASN A 130 -23.45 -2.85 6.98
N GLU A 131 -23.22 -2.49 8.23
CA GLU A 131 -24.22 -2.58 9.30
C GLU A 131 -25.49 -1.74 9.05
N PHE A 132 -25.43 -0.71 8.20
CA PHE A 132 -26.55 0.16 7.85
C PHE A 132 -27.30 -0.27 6.57
N GLU A 133 -26.99 -1.42 6.00
CA GLU A 133 -27.59 -1.86 4.74
C GLU A 133 -29.11 -1.94 4.81
N ASN A 134 -29.64 -2.49 5.90
CA ASN A 134 -31.10 -2.66 6.05
C ASN A 134 -31.84 -1.32 6.11
N GLU A 135 -31.32 -0.36 6.86
CA GLU A 135 -31.91 0.97 7.01
C GLU A 135 -31.81 1.77 5.71
N LEU A 136 -30.76 1.58 4.96
CA LEU A 136 -30.56 2.26 3.68
C LEU A 136 -31.34 1.64 2.53
N ASN A 137 -31.72 0.36 2.61
CA ASN A 137 -32.59 -0.27 1.62
C ASN A 137 -33.96 0.41 1.56
N ASP A 138 -34.53 0.82 2.69
CA ASP A 138 -35.77 1.58 2.74
C ASP A 138 -35.62 2.94 2.02
N LEU A 139 -34.53 3.63 2.24
CA LEU A 139 -34.19 4.86 1.52
C LEU A 139 -33.99 4.61 0.03
N GLY A 140 -33.33 3.50 -0.33
CA GLY A 140 -33.12 3.07 -1.71
C GLY A 140 -34.42 2.88 -2.48
N THR A 141 -35.46 2.36 -1.86
CA THR A 141 -36.78 2.21 -2.50
C THR A 141 -37.41 3.56 -2.86
N LEU A 142 -37.18 4.59 -2.06
CA LEU A 142 -37.65 5.95 -2.30
C LEU A 142 -36.86 6.70 -3.38
N ARG A 143 -35.64 6.24 -3.66
CA ARG A 143 -34.67 6.86 -4.57
C ARG A 143 -34.33 5.99 -5.76
N SER A 144 -35.15 5.00 -6.08
CA SER A 144 -34.94 4.06 -7.17
C SER A 144 -34.78 4.76 -8.54
N PRO A 145 -33.83 4.33 -9.40
CA PRO A 145 -32.89 3.21 -9.18
C PRO A 145 -31.70 3.64 -8.29
N ALA A 146 -31.50 2.94 -7.20
CA ALA A 146 -30.42 3.19 -6.24
C ALA A 146 -29.68 1.90 -5.90
N ILE A 147 -28.41 2.01 -5.55
CA ILE A 147 -27.57 0.90 -5.04
C ILE A 147 -26.95 1.27 -3.70
N PHE A 148 -26.91 0.31 -2.80
CA PHE A 148 -26.08 0.36 -1.62
C PHE A 148 -24.70 -0.25 -1.90
N ALA A 149 -23.67 0.47 -1.55
CA ALA A 149 -22.28 0.03 -1.62
C ALA A 149 -21.66 0.08 -0.23
N GLY A 150 -21.51 -1.07 0.39
CA GLY A 150 -20.89 -1.18 1.71
C GLY A 150 -19.42 -0.76 1.67
N ILE A 151 -18.99 0.00 2.68
CA ILE A 151 -17.63 0.54 2.70
C ILE A 151 -16.57 -0.55 2.78
N GLU A 152 -16.85 -1.66 3.47
CA GLU A 152 -15.96 -2.82 3.55
C GLU A 152 -15.82 -3.51 2.18
N THR A 153 -16.93 -3.59 1.43
CA THR A 153 -16.93 -4.12 0.05
C THR A 153 -16.11 -3.24 -0.88
N ILE A 154 -16.24 -1.92 -0.73
CA ILE A 154 -15.41 -0.97 -1.49
C ILE A 154 -13.93 -1.16 -1.17
N TYR A 155 -13.57 -1.31 0.11
CA TYR A 155 -12.18 -1.56 0.48
C TYR A 155 -11.66 -2.88 -0.10
N ASN A 156 -12.45 -3.94 -0.08
CA ASN A 156 -12.05 -5.23 -0.64
C ASN A 156 -11.79 -5.14 -2.14
N GLU A 157 -12.67 -4.47 -2.90
CA GLU A 157 -12.56 -4.43 -4.37
C GLU A 157 -11.61 -3.35 -4.91
N PHE A 158 -11.42 -2.23 -4.21
CA PHE A 158 -10.70 -1.07 -4.72
C PHE A 158 -9.40 -0.74 -3.98
N SER A 159 -9.11 -1.43 -2.85
CA SER A 159 -7.85 -1.29 -2.11
C SER A 159 -7.34 -2.60 -1.51
N ALA A 160 -7.74 -3.75 -2.06
CA ALA A 160 -7.32 -5.08 -1.59
C ALA A 160 -7.55 -5.29 -0.08
N GLY A 161 -8.67 -4.80 0.45
CA GLY A 161 -9.06 -4.91 1.86
C GLY A 161 -8.43 -3.86 2.79
N ASN A 162 -7.56 -3.00 2.28
CA ASN A 162 -7.01 -1.92 3.09
C ASN A 162 -8.05 -0.81 3.30
N LYS A 163 -8.16 -0.32 4.54
CA LYS A 163 -9.01 0.83 4.86
C LYS A 163 -8.36 2.12 4.35
N ASP A 164 -8.56 2.39 3.07
CA ASP A 164 -7.99 3.54 2.38
C ASP A 164 -9.10 4.43 1.81
N PRO A 165 -9.19 5.71 2.20
CA PRO A 165 -10.15 6.66 1.64
C PRO A 165 -10.07 6.76 0.10
N MET A 166 -8.90 6.46 -0.49
CA MET A 166 -8.72 6.46 -1.94
C MET A 166 -9.52 5.35 -2.63
N ALA A 167 -9.86 4.26 -1.92
CA ALA A 167 -10.74 3.21 -2.44
C ALA A 167 -12.13 3.76 -2.78
N ILE A 168 -12.68 4.61 -1.91
CA ILE A 168 -13.99 5.25 -2.13
C ILE A 168 -13.93 6.16 -3.36
N ARG A 169 -12.86 6.95 -3.48
CA ARG A 169 -12.65 7.79 -4.66
C ARG A 169 -12.56 6.95 -5.94
N SER A 170 -11.79 5.86 -5.91
CA SER A 170 -11.63 4.96 -7.04
C SER A 170 -12.94 4.30 -7.43
N PHE A 171 -13.77 3.90 -6.47
CA PHE A 171 -15.10 3.38 -6.69
C PHE A 171 -15.99 4.43 -7.38
N VAL A 172 -16.07 5.65 -6.85
CA VAL A 172 -16.89 6.74 -7.43
C VAL A 172 -16.41 7.09 -8.85
N GLN A 173 -15.10 7.09 -9.12
CA GLN A 173 -14.58 7.29 -10.47
C GLN A 173 -14.97 6.16 -11.42
N TRP A 174 -15.02 4.93 -10.93
CA TRP A 174 -15.41 3.78 -11.72
C TRP A 174 -16.90 3.80 -12.09
N THR A 175 -17.77 4.41 -11.29
CA THR A 175 -19.22 4.50 -11.55
C THR A 175 -19.62 5.61 -12.54
N GLN A 176 -18.70 6.43 -13.01
CA GLN A 176 -18.92 7.50 -13.99
C GLN A 176 -18.75 7.01 -15.44
#